data_09a0863c2cde2cfb1d89793dce23b3f9
#
_entry.id   09a0863c2cde2cfb1d89793dce23b3f9
#
_cell.length_a   1.000
_cell.length_b   1.000
_cell.length_c   1.000
_cell.angle_alpha   90.00
_cell.angle_beta   90.00
_cell.angle_gamma   90.00
#
_symmetry.space_group_name_H-M   'P 1'
#
loop_
_entity.id
_entity.type
_entity.pdbx_description
1 polymer ?
#
loop_
_entity_poly.entity_id
_entity_poly.type
_entity_poly.pdbx_seq_one_letter_code
_entity_poly.pdbx_strand_id
1 'polypeptide(L)'
;ALDRTVSFGAETLEGFFWEHAFSERAEFRAEVHAAATLEAALPGRLGVVKLLARSDTLAPDAFLAAARAELDELVSATHSAPGIALVEMSAPGVHKAATLAEFAASRGVAPADVVAFGDMPNDLEMLQWAGLGLAVASGHPSLLAAADGVVGACDDDGVAATVERLLELPTD
;
A
#
# COMPACT_ATOMS: atom_id res chain seq x y z
N ALA A 1 -19.53 13.22 8.53
CA ALA A 1 -19.61 12.32 9.69
C ALA A 1 -19.18 10.95 9.20
N LEU A 2 -18.01 10.46 9.65
CA LEU A 2 -17.54 9.09 9.37
C LEU A 2 -18.62 8.12 9.85
N ASP A 3 -19.00 7.22 8.98
CA ASP A 3 -19.96 6.16 9.25
C ASP A 3 -19.50 5.37 10.48
N ARG A 4 -20.41 5.08 11.40
CA ARG A 4 -20.14 4.30 12.62
C ARG A 4 -19.74 2.84 12.34
N THR A 5 -19.60 2.48 11.08
CA THR A 5 -19.18 1.15 10.59
C THR A 5 -17.67 1.08 10.27
N VAL A 6 -16.94 2.17 10.46
CA VAL A 6 -15.49 2.18 10.28
C VAL A 6 -14.81 1.71 11.57
N SER A 7 -13.91 0.76 11.44
CA SER A 7 -13.05 0.26 12.53
C SER A 7 -11.59 0.55 12.22
N PHE A 8 -10.77 0.70 13.28
CA PHE A 8 -9.40 1.17 13.16
C PHE A 8 -8.39 0.18 13.70
N GLY A 9 -7.20 0.21 13.10
CA GLY A 9 -6.00 -0.47 13.54
C GLY A 9 -4.77 0.40 13.38
N ALA A 10 -3.66 -0.02 13.98
CA ALA A 10 -2.36 0.63 13.84
C ALA A 10 -1.24 -0.41 13.76
N GLU A 11 -0.32 -0.19 12.84
CA GLU A 11 0.97 -0.85 12.78
C GLU A 11 2.00 -0.01 13.52
N THR A 12 2.77 -0.65 14.37
CA THR A 12 3.89 -0.04 15.11
C THR A 12 5.12 -0.92 14.99
N LEU A 13 6.29 -0.45 15.44
CA LEU A 13 7.50 -1.28 15.50
C LEU A 13 7.41 -2.41 16.55
N GLU A 14 6.42 -2.34 17.45
CA GLU A 14 6.22 -3.31 18.52
C GLU A 14 5.11 -4.33 18.22
N GLY A 15 4.32 -4.11 17.15
CA GLY A 15 3.24 -5.01 16.74
C GLY A 15 2.01 -4.30 16.22
N PHE A 16 0.91 -5.04 16.13
CA PHE A 16 -0.37 -4.58 15.65
C PHE A 16 -1.34 -4.32 16.80
N PHE A 17 -2.00 -3.17 16.74
CA PHE A 17 -2.99 -2.72 17.71
C PHE A 17 -4.27 -2.36 16.98
N TRP A 18 -5.42 -2.86 17.44
CA TRP A 18 -6.69 -2.59 16.78
C TRP A 18 -7.92 -2.62 17.67
N GLU A 19 -8.99 -2.10 17.14
CA GLU A 19 -10.30 -2.21 17.74
C GLU A 19 -10.85 -3.64 17.62
N HIS A 20 -11.64 -4.10 18.59
CA HIS A 20 -12.28 -5.42 18.52
C HIS A 20 -13.03 -5.63 17.19
N ALA A 21 -13.78 -4.61 16.74
CA ALA A 21 -14.51 -4.66 15.47
C ALA A 21 -13.61 -4.86 14.24
N PHE A 22 -12.36 -4.39 14.29
CA PHE A 22 -11.37 -4.63 13.23
C PHE A 22 -10.86 -6.06 13.27
N SER A 23 -10.55 -6.59 14.46
CA SER A 23 -9.92 -7.91 14.65
C SER A 23 -10.85 -9.09 14.35
N GLU A 24 -12.15 -8.96 14.59
CA GLU A 24 -13.13 -10.03 14.34
C GLU A 24 -13.17 -10.48 12.86
N ARG A 25 -12.62 -9.66 11.97
CA ARG A 25 -12.65 -9.82 10.51
C ARG A 25 -11.29 -9.96 9.85
N ALA A 26 -10.22 -9.86 10.64
CA ALA A 26 -8.85 -10.00 10.13
C ALA A 26 -8.39 -11.44 10.33
N GLU A 27 -8.04 -12.13 9.25
CA GLU A 27 -7.46 -13.50 9.30
C GLU A 27 -6.00 -13.52 9.78
N PHE A 28 -5.58 -12.48 10.51
CA PHE A 28 -4.21 -12.36 10.99
C PHE A 28 -4.02 -13.14 12.29
N ARG A 29 -3.07 -14.07 12.31
CA ARG A 29 -2.68 -14.90 13.46
C ARG A 29 -1.48 -14.33 14.26
N ALA A 30 -1.19 -13.05 14.16
CA ALA A 30 -0.16 -12.42 14.97
C ALA A 30 -0.67 -12.13 16.39
N GLU A 31 0.24 -11.98 17.37
CA GLU A 31 -0.12 -11.43 18.68
C GLU A 31 -0.75 -10.05 18.49
N VAL A 32 -2.00 -9.94 18.90
CA VAL A 32 -2.84 -8.79 18.63
C VAL A 32 -3.28 -8.17 19.93
N HIS A 33 -3.01 -6.89 20.07
CA HIS A 33 -3.55 -6.10 21.15
C HIS A 33 -4.87 -5.46 20.70
N ALA A 34 -5.99 -6.03 21.13
CA ALA A 34 -7.32 -5.53 20.79
C ALA A 34 -8.01 -4.88 21.99
N ALA A 35 -8.67 -3.75 21.75
CA ALA A 35 -9.48 -3.04 22.74
C ALA A 35 -10.77 -2.49 22.12
N ALA A 36 -11.63 -1.86 22.94
CA ALA A 36 -12.88 -1.29 22.45
C ALA A 36 -12.65 -0.11 21.47
N THR A 37 -11.54 0.62 21.65
CA THR A 37 -11.11 1.72 20.77
C THR A 37 -9.62 1.59 20.48
N LEU A 38 -9.15 2.15 19.36
CA LEU A 38 -7.75 2.14 19.02
C LEU A 38 -6.89 2.90 20.07
N GLU A 39 -7.40 4.00 20.61
CA GLU A 39 -6.73 4.75 21.67
C GLU A 39 -6.50 3.88 22.91
N ALA A 40 -7.46 3.03 23.27
CA ALA A 40 -7.33 2.11 24.41
C ALA A 40 -6.42 0.92 24.10
N ALA A 41 -6.28 0.53 22.81
CA ALA A 41 -5.40 -0.54 22.38
C ALA A 41 -3.93 -0.11 22.39
N LEU A 42 -3.63 1.15 22.04
CA LEU A 42 -2.26 1.67 21.91
C LEU A 42 -1.68 2.01 23.28
N PRO A 43 -0.61 1.35 23.73
CA PRO A 43 0.04 1.69 25.01
C PRO A 43 0.91 2.95 24.84
N GLY A 44 0.48 4.06 25.40
CA GLY A 44 1.30 5.25 25.57
C GLY A 44 1.73 5.93 24.26
N ARG A 45 3.05 6.19 24.12
CA ARG A 45 3.65 6.91 22.97
C ARG A 45 4.34 5.95 22.01
N LEU A 46 3.65 4.95 21.49
CA LEU A 46 4.21 4.12 20.44
C LEU A 46 4.33 4.92 19.13
N GLY A 47 5.45 4.72 18.44
CA GLY A 47 5.62 5.20 17.07
C GLY A 47 4.67 4.46 16.13
N VAL A 48 3.55 5.05 15.78
CA VAL A 48 2.64 4.52 14.77
C VAL A 48 3.30 4.70 13.40
N VAL A 49 3.52 3.58 12.72
CA VAL A 49 4.09 3.54 11.36
C VAL A 49 2.99 3.69 10.33
N LYS A 50 1.82 3.05 10.57
CA LYS A 50 0.68 3.09 9.68
C LYS A 50 -0.62 3.01 10.47
N LEU A 51 -1.57 3.86 10.15
CA LEU A 51 -2.95 3.72 10.59
C LEU A 51 -3.76 2.96 9.54
N LEU A 52 -4.65 2.12 10.01
CA LEU A 52 -5.55 1.32 9.19
C LEU A 52 -7.00 1.71 9.50
N ALA A 53 -7.80 1.89 8.47
CA ALA A 53 -9.23 2.09 8.61
C ALA A 53 -9.96 1.11 7.69
N ARG A 54 -10.96 0.41 8.19
CA ARG A 54 -11.76 -0.55 7.45
C ARG A 54 -13.23 -0.17 7.48
N SER A 55 -13.87 -0.19 6.33
CA SER A 55 -15.31 -0.01 6.18
C SER A 55 -15.98 -1.33 5.77
N ASP A 56 -17.17 -1.57 6.33
CA ASP A 56 -17.98 -2.74 5.94
C ASP A 56 -19.07 -2.39 4.93
N THR A 57 -19.27 -1.11 4.67
CA THR A 57 -20.40 -0.61 3.89
C THR A 57 -20.00 0.03 2.59
N LEU A 58 -18.77 0.49 2.46
CA LEU A 58 -18.26 1.15 1.25
C LEU A 58 -17.48 0.18 0.36
N ALA A 59 -17.50 0.45 -0.94
CA ALA A 59 -16.57 -0.19 -1.87
C ALA A 59 -15.14 0.35 -1.66
N PRO A 60 -14.07 -0.44 -1.95
CA PRO A 60 -12.68 -0.05 -1.67
C PRO A 60 -12.30 1.32 -2.24
N ASP A 61 -12.53 1.56 -3.51
CA ASP A 61 -12.19 2.83 -4.17
C ASP A 61 -12.99 4.01 -3.64
N ALA A 62 -14.28 3.81 -3.34
CA ALA A 62 -15.13 4.84 -2.76
C ALA A 62 -14.67 5.21 -1.34
N PHE A 63 -14.22 4.23 -0.56
CA PHE A 63 -13.68 4.48 0.78
C PHE A 63 -12.36 5.22 0.73
N LEU A 64 -11.44 4.83 -0.17
CA LEU A 64 -10.19 5.56 -0.39
C LEU A 64 -10.44 7.00 -0.85
N ALA A 65 -11.36 7.20 -1.79
CA ALA A 65 -11.70 8.55 -2.27
C ALA A 65 -12.27 9.44 -1.15
N ALA A 66 -13.14 8.88 -0.30
CA ALA A 66 -13.67 9.59 0.86
C ALA A 66 -12.59 9.92 1.89
N ALA A 67 -11.68 8.99 2.18
CA ALA A 67 -10.56 9.21 3.09
C ALA A 67 -9.62 10.31 2.57
N ARG A 68 -9.27 10.29 1.29
CA ARG A 68 -8.43 11.33 0.67
C ARG A 68 -9.10 12.70 0.73
N ALA A 69 -10.39 12.80 0.41
CA ALA A 69 -11.12 14.07 0.44
C ALA A 69 -11.13 14.74 1.82
N GLU A 70 -11.11 13.96 2.89
CA GLU A 70 -11.19 14.46 4.26
C GLU A 70 -9.81 14.62 4.95
N LEU A 71 -8.79 13.87 4.53
CA LEU A 71 -7.54 13.69 5.28
C LEU A 71 -6.26 13.99 4.46
N ASP A 72 -6.37 14.39 3.19
CA ASP A 72 -5.26 14.50 2.23
C ASP A 72 -4.06 15.35 2.73
N GLU A 73 -4.32 16.39 3.52
CA GLU A 73 -3.27 17.22 4.10
C GLU A 73 -2.64 16.61 5.37
N LEU A 74 -3.30 15.62 5.97
CA LEU A 74 -2.89 15.04 7.25
C LEU A 74 -2.13 13.73 7.08
N VAL A 75 -2.46 12.96 6.04
CA VAL A 75 -1.91 11.60 5.81
C VAL A 75 -1.77 11.31 4.32
N SER A 76 -0.85 10.42 3.98
CA SER A 76 -0.82 9.75 2.68
C SER A 76 -1.75 8.52 2.75
N ALA A 77 -2.92 8.59 2.10
CA ALA A 77 -3.92 7.53 2.13
C ALA A 77 -3.88 6.68 0.85
N THR A 78 -3.86 5.36 1.03
CA THR A 78 -3.87 4.39 -0.07
C THR A 78 -4.59 3.09 0.33
N HIS A 79 -4.76 2.15 -0.60
CA HIS A 79 -5.16 0.78 -0.30
C HIS A 79 -4.34 -0.23 -1.09
N SER A 80 -4.15 -1.42 -0.52
CA SER A 80 -3.36 -2.50 -1.10
C SER A 80 -4.08 -3.87 -1.06
N ALA A 81 -5.32 -3.91 -0.53
CA ALA A 81 -6.08 -5.15 -0.36
C ALA A 81 -7.18 -5.26 -1.41
N PRO A 82 -7.07 -6.17 -2.40
CA PRO A 82 -8.10 -6.38 -3.40
C PRO A 82 -9.45 -6.74 -2.78
N GLY A 83 -10.51 -6.01 -3.18
CA GLY A 83 -11.88 -6.32 -2.74
C GLY A 83 -12.21 -6.00 -1.28
N ILE A 84 -11.26 -5.45 -0.50
CA ILE A 84 -11.47 -5.08 0.89
C ILE A 84 -11.41 -3.56 1.02
N ALA A 85 -12.43 -2.95 1.62
CA ALA A 85 -12.44 -1.52 1.90
C ALA A 85 -11.53 -1.22 3.12
N LEU A 86 -10.22 -1.35 2.91
CA LEU A 86 -9.15 -1.09 3.88
C LEU A 86 -8.32 0.08 3.36
N VAL A 87 -8.33 1.19 4.07
CA VAL A 87 -7.47 2.34 3.80
C VAL A 87 -6.27 2.28 4.75
N GLU A 88 -5.09 2.39 4.17
CA GLU A 88 -3.80 2.51 4.85
C GLU A 88 -3.37 3.96 4.83
N MET A 89 -2.98 4.50 5.99
CA MET A 89 -2.61 5.90 6.18
C MET A 89 -1.23 6.00 6.80
N SER A 90 -0.32 6.64 6.09
CA SER A 90 1.05 6.95 6.54
C SER A 90 1.21 8.45 6.78
N ALA A 91 2.35 8.87 7.33
CA ALA A 91 2.68 10.28 7.42
C ALA A 91 2.67 10.94 6.01
N PRO A 92 2.35 12.24 5.91
CA PRO A 92 2.34 12.92 4.61
C PRO A 92 3.65 12.74 3.84
N GLY A 93 3.57 12.39 2.56
CA GLY A 93 4.72 12.15 1.70
C GLY A 93 5.44 10.81 1.90
N VAL A 94 5.02 9.98 2.88
CA VAL A 94 5.55 8.63 3.07
C VAL A 94 4.77 7.65 2.20
N HIS A 95 5.37 7.24 1.11
CA HIS A 95 4.83 6.26 0.16
C HIS A 95 5.97 5.51 -0.56
N LYS A 96 5.63 4.44 -1.27
CA LYS A 96 6.62 3.54 -1.90
C LYS A 96 7.59 4.28 -2.82
N ALA A 97 7.12 5.23 -3.62
CA ALA A 97 7.97 6.00 -4.53
C ALA A 97 9.00 6.85 -3.79
N ALA A 98 8.61 7.59 -2.74
CA ALA A 98 9.53 8.41 -1.97
C ALA A 98 10.63 7.56 -1.32
N THR A 99 10.26 6.44 -0.69
CA THR A 99 11.23 5.53 -0.07
C THR A 99 12.15 4.87 -1.10
N LEU A 100 11.62 4.46 -2.26
CA LEU A 100 12.43 3.90 -3.33
C LEU A 100 13.40 4.94 -3.89
N ALA A 101 12.97 6.18 -4.05
CA ALA A 101 13.81 7.28 -4.53
C ALA A 101 15.01 7.53 -3.59
N GLU A 102 14.75 7.59 -2.27
CA GLU A 102 15.82 7.74 -1.27
C GLU A 102 16.78 6.55 -1.29
N PHE A 103 16.25 5.34 -1.39
CA PHE A 103 17.06 4.12 -1.45
C PHE A 103 17.92 4.09 -2.71
N ALA A 104 17.36 4.34 -3.88
CA ALA A 104 18.08 4.38 -5.15
C ALA A 104 19.19 5.46 -5.14
N ALA A 105 18.87 6.66 -4.65
CA ALA A 105 19.85 7.75 -4.50
C ALA A 105 21.00 7.35 -3.56
N SER A 106 20.71 6.65 -2.45
CA SER A 106 21.73 6.16 -1.52
C SER A 106 22.70 5.16 -2.15
N ARG A 107 22.29 4.53 -3.27
CA ARG A 107 23.08 3.58 -4.05
C ARG A 107 23.67 4.17 -5.31
N GLY A 108 23.43 5.46 -5.58
CA GLY A 108 23.89 6.14 -6.81
C GLY A 108 23.14 5.66 -8.07
N VAL A 109 21.93 5.08 -7.91
CA VAL A 109 21.09 4.59 -9.02
C VAL A 109 20.13 5.70 -9.44
N ALA A 110 20.16 6.09 -10.72
CA ALA A 110 19.23 7.07 -11.26
C ALA A 110 17.83 6.45 -11.49
N PRO A 111 16.74 7.23 -11.43
CA PRO A 111 15.40 6.72 -11.73
C PRO A 111 15.31 5.99 -13.08
N ALA A 112 16.02 6.49 -14.10
CA ALA A 112 16.05 5.88 -15.43
C ALA A 112 16.60 4.43 -15.47
N ASP A 113 17.37 4.04 -14.45
CA ASP A 113 17.97 2.70 -14.30
C ASP A 113 17.14 1.78 -13.40
N VAL A 114 15.93 2.22 -13.00
CA VAL A 114 15.04 1.47 -12.11
C VAL A 114 13.90 0.87 -12.90
N VAL A 115 13.66 -0.43 -12.69
CA VAL A 115 12.44 -1.11 -13.12
C VAL A 115 11.59 -1.36 -11.88
N ALA A 116 10.32 -0.94 -11.91
CA ALA A 116 9.38 -1.17 -10.82
C ALA A 116 8.18 -2.01 -11.30
N PHE A 117 7.70 -2.87 -10.40
CA PHE A 117 6.50 -3.70 -10.62
C PHE A 117 5.45 -3.35 -9.58
N GLY A 118 4.17 -3.35 -9.96
CA GLY A 118 3.08 -3.08 -9.06
C GLY A 118 1.76 -3.66 -9.50
N ASP A 119 0.84 -3.86 -8.55
CA ASP A 119 -0.48 -4.41 -8.78
C ASP A 119 -1.61 -3.60 -8.12
N MET A 120 -1.31 -2.74 -7.13
CA MET A 120 -2.31 -2.02 -6.36
C MET A 120 -2.08 -0.49 -6.36
N PRO A 121 -3.11 0.32 -6.07
CA PRO A 121 -3.03 1.79 -6.13
C PRO A 121 -1.87 2.42 -5.34
N ASN A 122 -1.37 1.76 -4.30
CA ASN A 122 -0.20 2.20 -3.53
C ASN A 122 1.14 2.05 -4.29
N ASP A 123 1.13 1.45 -5.49
CA ASP A 123 2.31 1.30 -6.34
C ASP A 123 2.36 2.37 -7.44
N LEU A 124 1.27 3.12 -7.65
CA LEU A 124 1.11 4.00 -8.80
C LEU A 124 2.24 5.02 -8.93
N GLU A 125 2.54 5.75 -7.86
CA GLU A 125 3.60 6.76 -7.85
C GLU A 125 4.98 6.12 -8.05
N MET A 126 5.16 4.88 -7.56
CA MET A 126 6.40 4.13 -7.73
C MET A 126 6.62 3.74 -9.20
N LEU A 127 5.58 3.25 -9.87
CA LEU A 127 5.66 2.95 -11.30
C LEU A 127 5.94 4.20 -12.13
N GLN A 128 5.29 5.34 -11.81
CA GLN A 128 5.49 6.61 -12.52
C GLN A 128 6.87 7.24 -12.27
N TRP A 129 7.49 6.96 -11.13
CA TRP A 129 8.81 7.47 -10.78
C TRP A 129 9.94 6.67 -11.44
N ALA A 130 9.77 5.36 -11.60
CA ALA A 130 10.78 4.48 -12.18
C ALA A 130 11.00 4.76 -13.67
N GLY A 131 12.18 4.43 -14.18
CA GLY A 131 12.48 4.52 -15.62
C GLY A 131 11.68 3.55 -16.47
N LEU A 132 11.22 2.43 -15.85
CA LEU A 132 10.27 1.48 -16.45
C LEU A 132 9.32 0.98 -15.37
N GLY A 133 8.08 1.43 -15.40
CA GLY A 133 7.02 1.01 -14.50
C GLY A 133 6.10 -0.03 -15.14
N LEU A 134 6.06 -1.24 -14.59
CA LEU A 134 5.34 -2.38 -15.13
C LEU A 134 4.21 -2.83 -14.20
N ALA A 135 2.98 -2.85 -14.73
CA ALA A 135 1.83 -3.38 -14.00
C ALA A 135 1.70 -4.89 -14.18
N VAL A 136 1.30 -5.58 -13.13
CA VAL A 136 0.95 -7.00 -13.19
C VAL A 136 -0.43 -7.15 -13.80
N ALA A 137 -0.63 -8.11 -14.72
CA ALA A 137 -1.89 -8.26 -15.47
C ALA A 137 -3.13 -8.49 -14.59
N SER A 138 -2.96 -9.09 -13.41
CA SER A 138 -4.02 -9.25 -12.40
C SER A 138 -4.20 -8.02 -11.50
N GLY A 139 -3.48 -6.93 -11.75
CA GLY A 139 -3.49 -5.73 -10.93
C GLY A 139 -4.73 -4.84 -11.11
N HIS A 140 -4.78 -3.81 -10.28
CA HIS A 140 -5.87 -2.84 -10.26
C HIS A 140 -5.94 -2.05 -11.59
N PRO A 141 -7.16 -1.75 -12.12
CA PRO A 141 -7.32 -1.03 -13.39
C PRO A 141 -6.56 0.30 -13.50
N SER A 142 -6.40 1.02 -12.39
CA SER A 142 -5.66 2.29 -12.40
C SER A 142 -4.17 2.10 -12.73
N LEU A 143 -3.56 0.99 -12.33
CA LEU A 143 -2.17 0.69 -12.66
C LEU A 143 -2.03 0.23 -14.10
N LEU A 144 -2.94 -0.65 -14.56
CA LEU A 144 -2.95 -1.13 -15.95
C LEU A 144 -3.07 0.03 -16.95
N ALA A 145 -3.78 1.11 -16.54
CA ALA A 145 -3.97 2.30 -17.37
C ALA A 145 -2.78 3.28 -17.35
N ALA A 146 -1.95 3.24 -16.31
CA ALA A 146 -0.90 4.25 -16.04
C ALA A 146 0.52 3.73 -16.19
N ALA A 147 0.73 2.40 -16.23
CA ALA A 147 2.04 1.78 -16.38
C ALA A 147 2.58 1.88 -17.81
N ASP A 148 3.90 1.84 -17.97
CA ASP A 148 4.59 1.80 -19.27
C ASP A 148 4.33 0.48 -20.01
N GLY A 149 4.04 -0.60 -19.27
CA GLY A 149 3.72 -1.89 -19.83
C GLY A 149 3.06 -2.83 -18.83
N VAL A 150 2.60 -3.97 -19.31
CA VAL A 150 1.94 -5.01 -18.51
C VAL A 150 2.70 -6.31 -18.60
N VAL A 151 3.00 -6.92 -17.45
CA VAL A 151 3.62 -8.26 -17.35
C VAL A 151 2.55 -9.30 -17.04
N GLY A 152 2.91 -10.59 -17.13
CA GLY A 152 2.00 -11.70 -16.82
C GLY A 152 1.40 -11.58 -15.40
N ALA A 153 0.32 -12.31 -15.14
CA ALA A 153 -0.33 -12.35 -13.84
C ALA A 153 0.60 -12.94 -12.75
N CYS A 154 0.29 -12.68 -11.48
CA CYS A 154 1.04 -13.27 -10.36
C CYS A 154 1.03 -14.79 -10.41
N ASP A 155 -0.12 -15.40 -10.71
CA ASP A 155 -0.29 -16.85 -10.79
C ASP A 155 0.49 -17.50 -11.97
N ASP A 156 0.93 -16.68 -12.92
CA ASP A 156 1.73 -17.09 -14.09
C ASP A 156 3.22 -16.70 -13.95
N ASP A 157 3.67 -16.37 -12.74
CA ASP A 157 5.04 -15.93 -12.46
C ASP A 157 5.51 -14.74 -13.32
N GLY A 158 4.58 -13.86 -13.70
CA GLY A 158 4.81 -12.79 -14.68
C GLY A 158 5.96 -11.83 -14.34
N VAL A 159 6.16 -11.52 -13.06
CA VAL A 159 7.29 -10.70 -12.59
C VAL A 159 8.60 -11.46 -12.76
N ALA A 160 8.68 -12.71 -12.30
CA ALA A 160 9.90 -13.53 -12.39
C ALA A 160 10.34 -13.71 -13.84
N ALA A 161 9.43 -14.11 -14.73
CA ALA A 161 9.71 -14.27 -16.16
C ALA A 161 10.18 -12.97 -16.84
N THR A 162 9.71 -11.82 -16.35
CA THR A 162 10.15 -10.50 -16.87
C THR A 162 11.54 -10.16 -16.36
N VAL A 163 11.83 -10.38 -15.07
CA VAL A 163 13.16 -10.18 -14.50
C VAL A 163 14.20 -11.04 -15.20
N GLU A 164 13.92 -12.33 -15.45
CA GLU A 164 14.81 -13.23 -16.20
C GLU A 164 15.14 -12.67 -17.58
N ARG A 165 14.14 -12.19 -18.33
CA ARG A 165 14.36 -11.57 -19.65
C ARG A 165 15.18 -10.29 -19.59
N LEU A 166 14.98 -9.45 -18.55
CA LEU A 166 15.75 -8.23 -18.37
C LEU A 166 17.22 -8.51 -18.07
N LEU A 167 17.52 -9.60 -17.34
CA LEU A 167 18.90 -10.02 -17.03
C LEU A 167 19.61 -10.64 -18.24
N GLU A 168 18.88 -11.11 -19.24
CA GLU A 168 19.46 -11.67 -20.49
C GLU A 168 19.76 -10.57 -21.52
N LEU A 169 19.27 -9.34 -21.33
CA LEU A 169 19.57 -8.24 -22.24
C LEU A 169 21.07 -7.85 -22.14
N PRO A 170 21.75 -7.58 -23.29
CA PRO A 170 23.11 -7.11 -23.25
C PRO A 170 23.18 -5.76 -22.54
N THR A 171 24.12 -5.64 -21.60
CA THR A 171 24.49 -4.34 -20.99
C THR A 171 25.42 -3.61 -21.95
N ASP A 172 24.96 -2.49 -22.50
CA ASP A 172 25.79 -1.59 -23.34
C ASP A 172 26.90 -0.90 -22.54
#